data_f3b9536b932225488b9a42a9f821b9c4
#
_entry.id   f3b9536b932225488b9a42a9f821b9c4
#
_cell.length_a   1.000
_cell.length_b   1.000
_cell.length_c   1.000
_cell.angle_alpha   90.00
_cell.angle_beta   90.00
_cell.angle_gamma   90.00
#
_symmetry.space_group_name_H-M   'P 1'
#
loop_
_entity.id
_entity.type
_entity.pdbx_description
1 polymer ?
#
loop_
_entity_poly.entity_id
_entity_poly.type
_entity_poly.pdbx_seq_one_letter_code
_entity_poly.pdbx_strand_id
1 'polypeptide(L)'
;MEETKELITTDAIRSKVYILRGQQVMLDQDLAEIYGYQVKNLNQQVKRNLTRFPEDFMFQLTKEEVELVKSQFVTSRNINYFEGQEGGRRKLPYAFTEQGIYMLATVLRGELAEQQSIFIMRTFREMRHYISQNQQFVTRNEMELLTAKVGTITERQDRMEKRVEFIQKDVTILADNFITDKLSLIHISEPTRRVV
;
A
#
# COMPACT_ATOMS: atom_id res chain seq x y z
N MET A 1 -22.13 -7.26 -37.14
CA MET A 1 -22.18 -6.18 -36.15
C MET A 1 -20.83 -6.19 -35.47
N GLU A 2 -19.93 -5.27 -35.87
CA GLU A 2 -18.65 -5.10 -35.22
C GLU A 2 -18.90 -4.42 -33.86
N GLU A 3 -18.66 -5.15 -32.78
CA GLU A 3 -18.51 -4.56 -31.47
C GLU A 3 -17.29 -3.64 -31.52
N THR A 4 -17.52 -2.36 -31.67
CA THR A 4 -16.50 -1.33 -31.40
C THR A 4 -16.09 -1.48 -29.93
N LYS A 5 -14.99 -2.24 -29.65
CA LYS A 5 -14.37 -2.27 -28.35
C LYS A 5 -13.95 -0.86 -28.02
N GLU A 6 -14.65 -0.24 -27.06
CA GLU A 6 -14.35 1.10 -26.57
C GLU A 6 -12.88 1.20 -26.14
N LEU A 7 -12.21 2.23 -26.62
CA LEU A 7 -10.88 2.59 -26.14
C LEU A 7 -10.99 2.93 -24.66
N ILE A 8 -10.14 2.30 -23.86
CA ILE A 8 -10.11 2.51 -22.42
C ILE A 8 -9.74 3.98 -22.13
N THR A 9 -10.32 4.58 -21.09
CA THR A 9 -10.05 5.97 -20.72
C THR A 9 -8.75 6.10 -19.92
N THR A 10 -8.13 7.28 -19.93
CA THR A 10 -6.93 7.58 -19.12
C THR A 10 -7.16 7.31 -17.64
N ASP A 11 -8.34 7.68 -17.12
CA ASP A 11 -8.69 7.46 -15.72
C ASP A 11 -8.86 5.96 -15.39
N ALA A 12 -9.36 5.17 -16.34
CA ALA A 12 -9.44 3.73 -16.18
C ALA A 12 -8.05 3.06 -16.14
N ILE A 13 -7.07 3.57 -16.90
CA ILE A 13 -5.68 3.10 -16.78
C ILE A 13 -5.08 3.55 -15.45
N ARG A 14 -5.24 4.82 -15.07
CA ARG A 14 -4.71 5.33 -13.79
C ARG A 14 -5.22 4.54 -12.59
N SER A 15 -6.49 4.14 -12.59
CA SER A 15 -7.08 3.31 -11.53
C SER A 15 -6.52 1.89 -11.43
N LYS A 16 -5.77 1.43 -12.44
CA LYS A 16 -5.13 0.10 -12.52
C LYS A 16 -3.61 0.15 -12.31
N VAL A 17 -3.08 1.32 -11.94
CA VAL A 17 -1.67 1.49 -11.59
C VAL A 17 -1.51 1.44 -10.08
N TYR A 18 -0.64 0.55 -9.62
CA TYR A 18 -0.33 0.32 -8.20
C TYR A 18 1.07 0.80 -7.88
N ILE A 19 1.34 1.08 -6.60
CA ILE A 19 2.69 1.34 -6.11
C ILE A 19 3.13 0.12 -5.31
N LEU A 20 4.08 -0.63 -5.87
CA LEU A 20 4.71 -1.79 -5.23
C LEU A 20 6.22 -1.66 -5.31
N ARG A 21 6.91 -1.99 -4.23
CA ARG A 21 8.40 -1.87 -4.15
C ARG A 21 8.91 -0.47 -4.54
N GLY A 22 8.12 0.58 -4.27
CA GLY A 22 8.46 1.96 -4.65
C GLY A 22 8.35 2.28 -6.15
N GLN A 23 7.76 1.37 -6.95
CA GLN A 23 7.60 1.52 -8.40
C GLN A 23 6.11 1.48 -8.80
N GLN A 24 5.77 2.18 -9.87
CA GLN A 24 4.47 2.06 -10.51
C GLN A 24 4.41 0.78 -11.32
N VAL A 25 3.38 -0.02 -11.07
CA VAL A 25 3.18 -1.33 -11.72
C VAL A 25 1.71 -1.52 -12.11
N MET A 26 1.46 -2.40 -13.06
CA MET A 26 0.13 -2.93 -13.37
C MET A 26 0.14 -4.45 -13.23
N LEU A 27 -1.00 -5.03 -12.85
CA LEU A 27 -1.11 -6.47 -12.72
C LEU A 27 -1.43 -7.14 -14.05
N ASP A 28 -1.03 -8.41 -14.19
CA ASP A 28 -1.27 -9.22 -15.39
C ASP A 28 -2.76 -9.30 -15.76
N GLN A 29 -3.66 -9.28 -14.79
CA GLN A 29 -5.09 -9.25 -15.05
C GLN A 29 -5.56 -7.93 -15.62
N ASP A 30 -5.13 -6.81 -15.04
CA ASP A 30 -5.50 -5.48 -15.53
C ASP A 30 -5.01 -5.27 -16.96
N LEU A 31 -3.78 -5.71 -17.22
CA LEU A 31 -3.22 -5.69 -18.57
C LEU A 31 -3.99 -6.62 -19.53
N ALA A 32 -4.36 -7.82 -19.08
CA ALA A 32 -5.17 -8.73 -19.89
C ALA A 32 -6.52 -8.13 -20.25
N GLU A 33 -7.19 -7.48 -19.28
CA GLU A 33 -8.45 -6.76 -19.52
C GLU A 33 -8.27 -5.63 -20.55
N ILE A 34 -7.26 -4.77 -20.35
CA ILE A 34 -6.96 -3.66 -21.27
C ILE A 34 -6.68 -4.14 -22.67
N TYR A 35 -5.86 -5.17 -22.82
CA TYR A 35 -5.49 -5.72 -24.11
C TYR A 35 -6.56 -6.65 -24.73
N GLY A 36 -7.65 -6.94 -24.02
CA GLY A 36 -8.68 -7.86 -24.46
C GLY A 36 -8.22 -9.33 -24.54
N TYR A 37 -7.24 -9.70 -23.72
CA TYR A 37 -6.72 -11.06 -23.61
C TYR A 37 -7.28 -11.77 -22.38
N GLN A 38 -7.31 -13.10 -22.43
CA GLN A 38 -7.41 -13.88 -21.20
C GLN A 38 -6.05 -13.84 -20.46
N VAL A 39 -6.06 -13.72 -19.13
CA VAL A 39 -4.84 -13.69 -18.29
C VAL A 39 -3.90 -14.88 -18.61
N LYS A 40 -4.48 -16.08 -18.81
CA LYS A 40 -3.73 -17.27 -19.18
C LYS A 40 -2.97 -17.09 -20.49
N ASN A 41 -3.59 -16.49 -21.49
CA ASN A 41 -3.00 -16.31 -22.82
C ASN A 41 -1.91 -15.22 -22.77
N LEU A 42 -2.15 -14.11 -22.10
CA LEU A 42 -1.16 -13.05 -21.86
C LEU A 42 0.08 -13.65 -21.18
N ASN A 43 -0.10 -14.34 -20.05
CA ASN A 43 0.99 -14.96 -19.31
C ASN A 43 1.70 -16.06 -20.11
N GLN A 44 1.03 -16.72 -21.05
CA GLN A 44 1.66 -17.66 -21.96
C GLN A 44 2.57 -16.96 -22.98
N GLN A 45 2.15 -15.80 -23.52
CA GLN A 45 3.00 -15.02 -24.43
C GLN A 45 4.25 -14.50 -23.70
N VAL A 46 4.09 -14.01 -22.47
CA VAL A 46 5.22 -13.59 -21.63
C VAL A 46 6.19 -14.74 -21.40
N LYS A 47 5.70 -15.92 -21.03
CA LYS A 47 6.55 -17.11 -20.80
C LYS A 47 7.33 -17.54 -22.03
N ARG A 48 6.73 -17.43 -23.22
CA ARG A 48 7.43 -17.74 -24.49
C ARG A 48 8.55 -16.75 -24.81
N ASN A 49 8.53 -15.58 -24.16
CA ASN A 49 9.49 -14.50 -24.35
C ASN A 49 10.18 -14.09 -23.02
N LEU A 50 10.35 -15.04 -22.09
CA LEU A 50 10.79 -14.76 -20.72
C LEU A 50 12.13 -14.02 -20.63
N THR A 51 13.04 -14.27 -21.57
CA THR A 51 14.34 -13.57 -21.67
C THR A 51 14.21 -12.06 -21.88
N ARG A 52 13.04 -11.59 -22.30
CA ARG A 52 12.75 -10.15 -22.51
C ARG A 52 12.15 -9.48 -21.25
N PHE A 53 11.86 -10.27 -20.22
CA PHE A 53 11.23 -9.80 -18.98
C PHE A 53 12.13 -10.12 -17.77
N PRO A 54 13.23 -9.37 -17.60
CA PRO A 54 14.03 -9.48 -16.38
C PRO A 54 13.24 -9.04 -15.14
N GLU A 55 13.79 -9.27 -13.94
CA GLU A 55 13.07 -9.02 -12.67
C GLU A 55 12.70 -7.56 -12.43
N ASP A 56 13.41 -6.62 -13.02
CA ASP A 56 13.11 -5.18 -13.00
C ASP A 56 11.96 -4.80 -13.97
N PHE A 57 11.60 -5.68 -14.92
CA PHE A 57 10.47 -5.48 -15.84
C PHE A 57 9.20 -6.17 -15.36
N MET A 58 9.35 -7.36 -14.77
CA MET A 58 8.23 -8.17 -14.31
C MET A 58 8.65 -9.02 -13.11
N PHE A 59 7.80 -9.07 -12.10
CA PHE A 59 7.99 -9.94 -10.94
C PHE A 59 6.67 -10.56 -10.47
N GLN A 60 6.76 -11.68 -9.80
CA GLN A 60 5.60 -12.30 -9.18
C GLN A 60 5.39 -11.71 -7.78
N LEU A 61 4.16 -11.38 -7.43
CA LEU A 61 3.82 -10.87 -6.11
C LEU A 61 4.01 -11.93 -5.03
N THR A 62 4.34 -11.48 -3.82
CA THR A 62 4.22 -12.30 -2.60
C THR A 62 2.78 -12.26 -2.07
N LYS A 63 2.46 -13.10 -1.09
CA LYS A 63 1.13 -13.09 -0.46
C LYS A 63 0.87 -11.78 0.27
N GLU A 64 1.89 -11.24 0.91
CA GLU A 64 1.85 -9.97 1.63
C GLU A 64 1.59 -8.80 0.67
N GLU A 65 2.24 -8.80 -0.49
CA GLU A 65 2.03 -7.78 -1.53
C GLU A 65 0.63 -7.87 -2.14
N VAL A 66 0.06 -9.07 -2.28
CA VAL A 66 -1.34 -9.24 -2.69
C VAL A 66 -2.30 -8.61 -1.68
N GLU A 67 -2.07 -8.78 -0.38
CA GLU A 67 -2.91 -8.15 0.64
C GLU A 67 -2.76 -6.61 0.64
N LEU A 68 -1.55 -6.09 0.39
CA LEU A 68 -1.34 -4.65 0.21
C LEU A 68 -2.13 -4.11 -0.99
N VAL A 69 -2.11 -4.81 -2.11
CA VAL A 69 -2.90 -4.43 -3.28
C VAL A 69 -4.39 -4.44 -2.95
N LYS A 70 -4.90 -5.46 -2.27
CA LYS A 70 -6.30 -5.51 -1.84
C LYS A 70 -6.68 -4.33 -0.95
N SER A 71 -5.82 -3.93 -0.01
CA SER A 71 -6.08 -2.81 0.89
C SER A 71 -6.15 -1.46 0.18
N GLN A 72 -5.42 -1.29 -0.92
CA GLN A 72 -5.51 -0.09 -1.77
C GLN A 72 -6.86 0.00 -2.52
N PHE A 73 -7.60 -1.12 -2.62
CA PHE A 73 -8.86 -1.24 -3.34
C PHE A 73 -10.12 -1.12 -2.51
N VAL A 74 -10.06 -1.04 -1.20
CA VAL A 74 -11.25 -1.01 -0.32
C VAL A 74 -12.25 0.10 -0.70
N THR A 75 -11.86 1.03 -1.56
CA THR A 75 -12.72 2.10 -2.05
C THR A 75 -13.23 1.95 -3.48
N SER A 76 -12.73 1.01 -4.32
CA SER A 76 -13.16 0.94 -5.73
C SER A 76 -12.93 -0.42 -6.37
N ARG A 77 -13.98 -1.18 -6.58
CA ARG A 77 -14.15 -2.27 -7.55
C ARG A 77 -13.41 -3.60 -7.35
N ASN A 78 -14.22 -4.66 -7.28
CA ASN A 78 -13.87 -6.07 -7.49
C ASN A 78 -12.93 -6.73 -6.48
N ILE A 79 -13.37 -6.83 -5.23
CA ILE A 79 -12.92 -7.83 -4.25
C ILE A 79 -12.96 -9.25 -4.86
N ASN A 80 -13.80 -9.50 -5.85
CA ASN A 80 -14.00 -10.80 -6.51
C ASN A 80 -12.76 -11.34 -7.26
N TYR A 81 -11.76 -10.50 -7.57
CA TYR A 81 -10.52 -10.96 -8.21
C TYR A 81 -9.76 -11.97 -7.34
N PHE A 82 -9.81 -11.76 -6.04
CA PHE A 82 -9.09 -12.60 -5.08
C PHE A 82 -9.97 -13.65 -4.41
N GLU A 83 -11.31 -13.60 -4.55
CA GLU A 83 -12.26 -14.48 -3.86
C GLU A 83 -12.80 -15.65 -4.70
N GLY A 84 -12.66 -15.65 -6.00
CA GLY A 84 -13.39 -16.52 -6.91
C GLY A 84 -12.69 -17.78 -7.37
N GLN A 85 -12.05 -18.60 -6.52
CA GLN A 85 -11.80 -20.02 -6.80
C GLN A 85 -11.49 -20.82 -5.53
N GLU A 86 -12.50 -21.40 -4.92
CA GLU A 86 -12.34 -22.51 -4.00
C GLU A 86 -11.74 -23.70 -4.77
N GLY A 87 -10.55 -24.16 -4.38
CA GLY A 87 -10.06 -25.48 -4.77
C GLY A 87 -8.85 -25.61 -5.69
N GLY A 88 -7.98 -24.60 -5.85
CA GLY A 88 -6.75 -24.78 -6.64
C GLY A 88 -5.57 -23.94 -6.12
N ARG A 89 -4.33 -24.40 -6.29
CA ARG A 89 -3.10 -23.65 -6.06
C ARG A 89 -3.16 -22.35 -6.88
N ARG A 90 -3.60 -21.25 -6.26
CA ARG A 90 -3.64 -19.93 -6.89
C ARG A 90 -2.22 -19.51 -7.22
N LYS A 91 -1.94 -19.35 -8.50
CA LYS A 91 -0.72 -18.66 -8.92
C LYS A 91 -0.87 -17.21 -8.48
N LEU A 92 0.10 -16.74 -7.71
CA LEU A 92 0.22 -15.33 -7.38
C LEU A 92 0.33 -14.50 -8.67
N PRO A 93 -0.30 -13.33 -8.77
CA PRO A 93 -0.29 -12.49 -9.95
C PRO A 93 1.12 -11.99 -10.28
N TYR A 94 1.32 -11.63 -11.54
CA TYR A 94 2.50 -10.93 -11.99
C TYR A 94 2.24 -9.43 -12.02
N ALA A 95 3.23 -8.66 -11.54
CA ALA A 95 3.28 -7.22 -11.70
C ALA A 95 4.28 -6.84 -12.79
N PHE A 96 3.88 -5.90 -13.63
CA PHE A 96 4.69 -5.35 -14.71
C PHE A 96 5.01 -3.90 -14.41
N THR A 97 6.29 -3.56 -14.39
CA THR A 97 6.75 -2.17 -14.31
C THR A 97 6.44 -1.44 -15.62
N GLU A 98 6.65 -0.13 -15.66
CA GLU A 98 6.48 0.64 -16.89
C GLU A 98 7.29 0.05 -18.05
N GLN A 99 8.54 -0.34 -17.79
CA GLN A 99 9.42 -0.97 -18.78
C GLN A 99 8.87 -2.34 -19.21
N GLY A 100 8.35 -3.12 -18.27
CA GLY A 100 7.70 -4.40 -18.54
C GLY A 100 6.46 -4.26 -19.41
N ILE A 101 5.66 -3.21 -19.20
CA ILE A 101 4.49 -2.89 -20.03
C ILE A 101 4.92 -2.51 -21.46
N TYR A 102 5.97 -1.71 -21.59
CA TYR A 102 6.52 -1.35 -22.91
C TYR A 102 7.07 -2.59 -23.64
N MET A 103 7.73 -3.48 -22.91
CA MET A 103 8.18 -4.75 -23.47
C MET A 103 7.00 -5.64 -23.88
N LEU A 104 5.93 -5.68 -23.08
CA LEU A 104 4.71 -6.44 -23.37
C LEU A 104 4.08 -5.99 -24.72
N ALA A 105 4.08 -4.69 -25.00
CA ALA A 105 3.62 -4.12 -26.26
C ALA A 105 4.37 -4.68 -27.49
N THR A 106 5.61 -5.14 -27.34
CA THR A 106 6.39 -5.74 -28.42
C THR A 106 6.11 -7.23 -28.62
N VAL A 107 5.44 -7.86 -27.65
CA VAL A 107 5.18 -9.32 -27.61
C VAL A 107 3.74 -9.63 -28.00
N LEU A 108 2.81 -8.76 -27.62
CA LEU A 108 1.40 -8.88 -27.98
C LEU A 108 1.20 -8.45 -29.45
N ARG A 109 0.23 -9.07 -30.11
CA ARG A 109 -0.07 -8.84 -31.51
C ARG A 109 -1.55 -8.52 -31.71
N GLY A 110 -1.84 -7.72 -32.72
CA GLY A 110 -3.19 -7.37 -33.14
C GLY A 110 -3.45 -5.87 -33.00
N GLU A 111 -4.34 -5.37 -33.83
CA GLU A 111 -4.66 -3.94 -33.94
C GLU A 111 -5.07 -3.33 -32.58
N LEU A 112 -5.92 -4.03 -31.82
CA LEU A 112 -6.31 -3.59 -30.48
C LEU A 112 -5.10 -3.49 -29.54
N ALA A 113 -4.17 -4.47 -29.59
CA ALA A 113 -2.97 -4.46 -28.75
C ALA A 113 -2.06 -3.27 -29.10
N GLU A 114 -1.92 -2.93 -30.36
CA GLU A 114 -1.15 -1.78 -30.82
C GLU A 114 -1.76 -0.46 -30.33
N GLN A 115 -3.07 -0.28 -30.50
CA GLN A 115 -3.80 0.91 -30.06
C GLN A 115 -3.71 1.10 -28.55
N GLN A 116 -3.96 0.04 -27.79
CA GLN A 116 -3.89 0.06 -26.32
C GLN A 116 -2.45 0.33 -25.82
N SER A 117 -1.45 -0.24 -26.48
CA SER A 117 -0.04 0.03 -26.14
C SER A 117 0.32 1.52 -26.31
N ILE A 118 -0.08 2.14 -27.42
CA ILE A 118 0.15 3.57 -27.66
C ILE A 118 -0.55 4.40 -26.57
N PHE A 119 -1.78 4.03 -26.22
CA PHE A 119 -2.56 4.74 -25.23
C PHE A 119 -1.96 4.62 -23.82
N ILE A 120 -1.56 3.41 -23.40
CA ILE A 120 -0.89 3.19 -22.12
C ILE A 120 0.42 4.00 -22.04
N MET A 121 1.25 3.97 -23.09
CA MET A 121 2.50 4.72 -23.12
C MET A 121 2.29 6.24 -22.98
N ARG A 122 1.24 6.77 -23.61
CA ARG A 122 0.86 8.18 -23.46
C ARG A 122 0.42 8.50 -22.03
N THR A 123 -0.39 7.64 -21.43
CA THR A 123 -0.87 7.82 -20.05
C THR A 123 0.28 7.79 -19.04
N PHE A 124 1.24 6.86 -19.16
CA PHE A 124 2.42 6.84 -18.30
C PHE A 124 3.27 8.11 -18.48
N ARG A 125 3.44 8.58 -19.71
CA ARG A 125 4.15 9.85 -19.97
C ARG A 125 3.46 11.03 -19.30
N GLU A 126 2.13 11.12 -19.38
CA GLU A 126 1.35 12.17 -18.72
C GLU A 126 1.47 12.10 -17.21
N MET A 127 1.37 10.91 -16.62
CA MET A 127 1.55 10.72 -15.18
C MET A 127 2.93 11.18 -14.70
N ARG A 128 3.99 10.83 -15.43
CA ARG A 128 5.36 11.30 -15.10
C ARG A 128 5.49 12.81 -15.21
N HIS A 129 4.92 13.39 -16.26
CA HIS A 129 4.94 14.85 -16.44
C HIS A 129 4.23 15.56 -15.29
N TYR A 130 3.06 15.07 -14.90
CA TYR A 130 2.31 15.59 -13.75
C TYR A 130 3.10 15.47 -12.43
N ILE A 131 3.72 14.32 -12.17
CA ILE A 131 4.57 14.12 -10.98
C ILE A 131 5.77 15.07 -11.01
N SER A 132 6.46 15.19 -12.15
CA SER A 132 7.61 16.08 -12.31
C SER A 132 7.23 17.55 -12.10
N GLN A 133 6.11 17.99 -12.62
CA GLN A 133 5.63 19.36 -12.42
C GLN A 133 5.27 19.61 -10.94
N ASN A 134 4.61 18.66 -10.27
CA ASN A 134 4.23 18.82 -8.87
C ASN A 134 5.43 18.70 -7.92
N GLN A 135 6.46 17.93 -8.26
CA GLN A 135 7.69 17.88 -7.47
C GLN A 135 8.50 19.17 -7.52
N GLN A 136 8.36 19.96 -8.59
CA GLN A 136 9.02 21.26 -8.68
C GLN A 136 8.36 22.33 -7.79
N PHE A 137 7.10 22.10 -7.34
CA PHE A 137 6.40 23.03 -6.45
C PHE A 137 6.73 22.86 -4.97
N VAL A 138 7.31 21.75 -4.56
CA VAL A 138 7.89 21.63 -3.21
C VAL A 138 9.27 22.27 -3.28
N THR A 139 9.32 23.58 -3.12
CA THR A 139 10.58 24.30 -3.08
C THR A 139 11.42 23.84 -1.90
N ARG A 140 12.76 23.93 -2.03
CA ARG A 140 13.71 23.61 -0.96
C ARG A 140 13.31 24.27 0.35
N ASN A 141 12.79 25.50 0.29
CA ASN A 141 12.29 26.27 1.43
C ASN A 141 11.07 25.61 2.11
N GLU A 142 10.14 25.01 1.34
CA GLU A 142 8.97 24.32 1.92
C GLU A 142 9.37 23.00 2.59
N MET A 143 10.34 22.30 2.01
CA MET A 143 10.90 21.08 2.62
C MET A 143 11.64 21.42 3.92
N GLU A 144 12.43 22.49 3.96
CA GLU A 144 13.09 22.98 5.17
C GLU A 144 12.06 23.42 6.24
N LEU A 145 10.99 24.10 5.82
CA LEU A 145 9.90 24.51 6.73
C LEU A 145 9.14 23.31 7.30
N LEU A 146 8.86 22.30 6.47
CA LEU A 146 8.22 21.04 6.90
C LEU A 146 9.12 20.27 7.86
N THR A 147 10.41 20.17 7.56
CA THR A 147 11.40 19.51 8.44
C THR A 147 11.50 20.24 9.79
N ALA A 148 11.53 21.56 9.80
CA ALA A 148 11.52 22.36 11.03
C ALA A 148 10.23 22.13 11.84
N LYS A 149 9.06 22.09 11.20
CA LYS A 149 7.77 21.80 11.88
C LYS A 149 7.74 20.38 12.45
N VAL A 150 8.23 19.38 11.73
CA VAL A 150 8.34 18.00 12.24
C VAL A 150 9.27 17.98 13.46
N GLY A 151 10.42 18.65 13.41
CA GLY A 151 11.34 18.77 14.56
C GLY A 151 10.65 19.36 15.80
N THR A 152 9.91 20.45 15.66
CA THR A 152 9.19 21.07 16.79
C THR A 152 8.07 20.18 17.35
N ILE A 153 7.40 19.39 16.51
CA ILE A 153 6.38 18.41 16.95
C ILE A 153 7.03 17.31 17.77
N THR A 154 8.15 16.77 17.28
CA THR A 154 8.90 15.70 17.97
C THR A 154 9.39 16.17 19.34
N GLU A 155 9.99 17.36 19.43
CA GLU A 155 10.41 17.93 20.71
C GLU A 155 9.25 18.18 21.70
N ARG A 156 8.07 18.52 21.18
CA ARG A 156 6.86 18.68 22.00
C ARG A 156 6.36 17.32 22.49
N GLN A 157 6.42 16.31 21.66
CA GLN A 157 6.03 14.95 22.01
C GLN A 157 6.94 14.39 23.11
N ASP A 158 8.26 14.52 22.96
CA ASP A 158 9.24 14.10 23.98
C ASP A 158 9.00 14.78 25.33
N ARG A 159 8.67 16.08 25.30
CA ARG A 159 8.33 16.82 26.54
C ARG A 159 7.03 16.32 27.18
N MET A 160 6.03 15.96 26.36
CA MET A 160 4.78 15.38 26.87
C MET A 160 5.00 14.00 27.46
N GLU A 161 5.78 13.16 26.83
CA GLU A 161 6.10 11.81 27.31
C GLU A 161 6.81 11.87 28.68
N LYS A 162 7.80 12.76 28.85
CA LYS A 162 8.48 12.97 30.12
C LYS A 162 7.52 13.46 31.23
N ARG A 163 6.55 14.33 30.88
CA ARG A 163 5.54 14.79 31.83
C ARG A 163 4.57 13.67 32.23
N VAL A 164 4.17 12.83 31.28
CA VAL A 164 3.32 11.67 31.56
C VAL A 164 4.05 10.70 32.49
N GLU A 165 5.32 10.44 32.23
CA GLU A 165 6.15 9.55 33.08
C GLU A 165 6.29 10.11 34.51
N PHE A 166 6.46 11.42 34.64
CA PHE A 166 6.50 12.07 35.96
C PHE A 166 5.17 11.93 36.71
N ILE A 167 4.05 12.22 36.05
CA ILE A 167 2.70 12.07 36.62
C ILE A 167 2.42 10.62 37.02
N GLN A 168 2.83 9.66 36.19
CA GLN A 168 2.68 8.23 36.51
C GLN A 168 3.41 7.86 37.80
N LYS A 169 4.63 8.37 38.02
CA LYS A 169 5.38 8.17 39.27
C LYS A 169 4.66 8.76 40.49
N ASP A 170 4.16 9.98 40.36
CA ASP A 170 3.43 10.63 41.42
C ASP A 170 2.13 9.87 41.79
N VAL A 171 1.39 9.42 40.78
CA VAL A 171 0.18 8.60 40.97
C VAL A 171 0.50 7.27 41.67
N THR A 172 1.61 6.62 41.30
CA THR A 172 2.04 5.38 41.95
C THR A 172 2.36 5.62 43.44
N ILE A 173 3.12 6.67 43.76
CA ILE A 173 3.45 7.04 45.15
C ILE A 173 2.18 7.34 45.95
N LEU A 174 1.23 8.08 45.39
CA LEU A 174 -0.05 8.37 46.05
C LEU A 174 -0.89 7.10 46.29
N ALA A 175 -0.92 6.20 45.33
CA ALA A 175 -1.62 4.94 45.47
C ALA A 175 -1.01 4.05 46.57
N ASP A 176 0.31 3.98 46.64
CA ASP A 176 1.03 3.20 47.66
C ASP A 176 0.79 3.80 49.08
N ASN A 177 0.83 5.14 49.20
CA ASN A 177 0.52 5.82 50.48
C ASN A 177 -0.92 5.57 50.93
N PHE A 178 -1.88 5.63 49.98
CA PHE A 178 -3.29 5.38 50.28
C PHE A 178 -3.56 3.96 50.74
N ILE A 179 -2.87 2.97 50.17
CA ILE A 179 -2.97 1.58 50.56
C ILE A 179 -2.36 1.36 51.95
N THR A 180 -1.22 2.00 52.26
CA THR A 180 -0.54 1.94 53.53
C THR A 180 -1.36 2.51 54.65
N ASP A 181 -1.97 3.66 54.44
CA ASP A 181 -2.88 4.33 55.39
C ASP A 181 -4.13 3.51 55.69
N LYS A 182 -4.74 2.89 54.68
CA LYS A 182 -5.88 1.96 54.86
C LYS A 182 -5.50 0.73 55.69
N LEU A 183 -4.34 0.13 55.44
CA LEU A 183 -3.86 -1.05 56.17
C LEU A 183 -3.55 -0.69 57.62
N SER A 184 -3.00 0.50 57.93
CA SER A 184 -2.75 0.96 59.27
C SER A 184 -4.06 1.18 60.08
N LEU A 185 -5.10 1.72 59.43
CA LEU A 185 -6.42 1.88 60.05
C LEU A 185 -7.11 0.54 60.36
N ILE A 186 -6.90 -0.51 59.57
CA ILE A 186 -7.45 -1.83 59.82
C ILE A 186 -6.75 -2.50 61.00
N HIS A 187 -5.44 -2.29 61.19
CA HIS A 187 -4.68 -2.86 62.31
C HIS A 187 -5.04 -2.20 63.66
N ILE A 188 -5.50 -0.95 63.70
CA ILE A 188 -5.92 -0.26 64.91
C ILE A 188 -7.31 -0.72 65.39
N SER A 189 -8.12 -1.34 64.53
CA SER A 189 -9.50 -1.76 64.85
C SER A 189 -9.65 -3.22 65.30
N GLU A 190 -8.57 -4.02 65.45
CA GLU A 190 -8.67 -5.34 66.03
C GLU A 190 -8.80 -5.23 67.60
N PRO A 191 -9.92 -5.62 68.17
CA PRO A 191 -10.06 -5.65 69.62
C PRO A 191 -9.22 -6.76 70.23
N THR A 192 -8.29 -6.42 71.12
CA THR A 192 -7.55 -7.35 71.95
C THR A 192 -8.54 -8.26 72.70
N ARG A 193 -8.75 -9.49 72.23
CA ARG A 193 -9.40 -10.53 73.00
C ARG A 193 -8.53 -10.84 74.19
N ARG A 194 -8.89 -10.28 75.37
CA ARG A 194 -8.42 -10.76 76.66
C ARG A 194 -8.92 -12.19 76.84
N VAL A 195 -7.99 -13.16 76.85
CA VAL A 195 -8.24 -14.49 77.44
C VAL A 195 -8.23 -14.35 78.94
N VAL A 196 -9.37 -14.68 79.57
CA VAL A 196 -9.50 -14.91 81.01
C VAL A 196 -9.41 -16.38 81.25
#